data_a1417bc72090b2ed1cdc0c684ebff527
#
_entry.id   a1417bc72090b2ed1cdc0c684ebff527
#
_cell.length_a   1.000
_cell.length_b   1.000
_cell.length_c   1.000
_cell.angle_alpha   90.00
_cell.angle_beta   90.00
_cell.angle_gamma   90.00
#
_symmetry.space_group_name_H-M   'P 1'
#
loop_
_entity.id
_entity.type
_entity.pdbx_description
1 polymer ?
#
loop_
_entity_poly.entity_id
_entity_poly.type
_entity_poly.pdbx_seq_one_letter_code
_entity_poly.pdbx_strand_id
1 'polypeptide(L)'
;MLSALLDIVIPVFAVAGLGALYGRLRGGAELGYINRANIELFSPALVFSALVKYPLDLAAHLPLIAAGALVILLPGLLLSLLRLKGIERAALILPAMFRNTGNLGIPLMVLAFGEQQLGAIVILFVLSNLLHFSVGRFILSANASRWLWLRSPMLWAALAGLLVANLQIPLPDYLVTSASLLGQIAVPLMLFV
;
A
#
# COMPACT_ATOMS: atom_id res chain seq x y z
N MET A 1 17.72 18.72 10.69
CA MET A 1 16.64 18.52 9.70
C MET A 1 17.13 17.88 8.40
N LEU A 2 18.14 18.41 7.72
CA LEU A 2 18.65 17.85 6.45
C LEU A 2 19.21 16.43 6.63
N SER A 3 20.01 16.19 7.67
CA SER A 3 20.53 14.83 7.99
C SER A 3 19.42 13.83 8.18
N ALA A 4 18.40 14.15 8.98
CA ALA A 4 17.26 13.27 9.21
C ALA A 4 16.47 12.95 7.91
N LEU A 5 16.36 13.90 6.99
CA LEU A 5 15.78 13.65 5.67
C LEU A 5 16.66 12.70 4.84
N LEU A 6 17.97 12.89 4.87
CA LEU A 6 18.92 12.04 4.15
C LEU A 6 18.90 10.60 4.69
N ASP A 7 18.82 10.43 6.01
CA ASP A 7 18.76 9.12 6.66
C ASP A 7 17.49 8.32 6.25
N ILE A 8 16.41 9.01 5.87
CA ILE A 8 15.18 8.38 5.37
C ILE A 8 15.26 8.14 3.84
N VAL A 9 15.72 9.14 3.11
CA VAL A 9 15.63 9.15 1.64
C VAL A 9 16.72 8.31 0.99
N ILE A 10 17.96 8.37 1.50
CA ILE A 10 19.10 7.66 0.91
C ILE A 10 18.88 6.13 0.88
N PRO A 11 18.46 5.45 1.96
CA PRO A 11 18.22 4.00 1.92
C PRO A 11 17.17 3.61 0.88
N VAL A 12 16.09 4.38 0.76
CA VAL A 12 15.03 4.13 -0.23
C VAL A 12 15.57 4.17 -1.65
N PHE A 13 16.28 5.27 -2.00
CA PHE A 13 16.85 5.41 -3.34
C PHE A 13 18.03 4.47 -3.60
N ALA A 14 18.78 4.09 -2.59
CA ALA A 14 19.84 3.10 -2.72
C ALA A 14 19.27 1.72 -3.10
N VAL A 15 18.23 1.26 -2.39
CA VAL A 15 17.59 -0.04 -2.70
C VAL A 15 16.92 0.01 -4.08
N ALA A 16 16.18 1.08 -4.39
CA ALA A 16 15.56 1.25 -5.69
C ALA A 16 16.59 1.35 -6.83
N GLY A 17 17.70 2.05 -6.60
CA GLY A 17 18.82 2.14 -7.55
C GLY A 17 19.49 0.79 -7.80
N LEU A 18 19.69 -0.02 -6.74
CA LEU A 18 20.20 -1.38 -6.87
C LEU A 18 19.24 -2.27 -7.67
N GLY A 19 17.94 -2.18 -7.41
CA GLY A 19 16.90 -2.89 -8.16
C GLY A 19 16.91 -2.52 -9.64
N ALA A 20 16.96 -1.22 -9.95
CA ALA A 20 17.04 -0.72 -11.33
C ALA A 20 18.32 -1.19 -12.05
N LEU A 21 19.47 -1.16 -11.35
CA LEU A 21 20.73 -1.68 -11.88
C LEU A 21 20.67 -3.19 -12.15
N TYR A 22 20.15 -3.94 -11.18
CA TYR A 22 19.98 -5.39 -11.31
C TYR A 22 19.07 -5.74 -12.50
N GLY A 23 17.92 -5.05 -12.62
CA GLY A 23 17.00 -5.23 -13.73
C GLY A 23 17.61 -4.95 -15.11
N ARG A 24 18.49 -3.92 -15.21
CA ARG A 24 19.23 -3.61 -16.43
C ARG A 24 20.27 -4.69 -16.79
N LEU A 25 20.94 -5.27 -15.79
CA LEU A 25 22.00 -6.24 -16.00
C LEU A 25 21.46 -7.66 -16.28
N ARG A 26 20.32 -8.02 -15.70
CA ARG A 26 19.79 -9.39 -15.76
C ARG A 26 18.53 -9.54 -16.62
N GLY A 27 17.93 -8.44 -17.04
CA GLY A 27 16.67 -8.43 -17.78
C GLY A 27 15.44 -8.45 -16.87
N GLY A 28 14.40 -7.69 -17.22
CA GLY A 28 13.25 -7.43 -16.35
C GLY A 28 12.23 -8.57 -16.21
N ALA A 29 12.38 -9.68 -16.95
CA ALA A 29 11.38 -10.77 -16.92
C ALA A 29 11.28 -11.47 -15.56
N GLU A 30 12.39 -11.63 -14.85
CA GLU A 30 12.43 -12.26 -13.52
C GLU A 30 11.83 -11.37 -12.42
N LEU A 31 11.91 -10.04 -12.58
CA LEU A 31 11.31 -9.09 -11.63
C LEU A 31 9.78 -9.19 -11.59
N GLY A 32 9.15 -9.57 -12.68
CA GLY A 32 7.70 -9.78 -12.73
C GLY A 32 7.21 -10.89 -11.80
N TYR A 33 7.95 -12.00 -11.70
CA TYR A 33 7.63 -13.08 -10.76
C TYR A 33 7.80 -12.63 -9.30
N ILE A 34 8.90 -11.95 -9.01
CA ILE A 34 9.20 -11.41 -7.67
C ILE A 34 8.12 -10.41 -7.26
N ASN A 35 7.72 -9.49 -8.15
CA ASN A 35 6.66 -8.53 -7.89
C ASN A 35 5.31 -9.22 -7.62
N ARG A 36 4.99 -10.27 -8.38
CA ARG A 36 3.77 -11.06 -8.14
C ARG A 36 3.80 -11.72 -6.76
N ALA A 37 4.91 -12.38 -6.39
CA ALA A 37 5.07 -12.97 -5.06
C ALA A 37 4.93 -11.91 -3.95
N ASN A 38 5.44 -10.70 -4.18
CA ASN A 38 5.29 -9.60 -3.25
C ASN A 38 3.81 -9.21 -3.06
N ILE A 39 3.06 -9.05 -4.14
CA ILE A 39 1.65 -8.64 -4.10
C ILE A 39 0.75 -9.75 -3.53
N GLU A 40 1.03 -11.01 -3.87
CA GLU A 40 0.16 -12.15 -3.54
C GLU A 40 0.48 -12.79 -2.18
N LEU A 41 1.72 -12.64 -1.66
CA LEU A 41 2.17 -13.31 -0.45
C LEU A 41 2.78 -12.36 0.59
N PHE A 42 3.86 -11.64 0.24
CA PHE A 42 4.63 -10.88 1.24
C PHE A 42 3.88 -9.65 1.74
N SER A 43 3.26 -8.87 0.85
CA SER A 43 2.47 -7.70 1.24
C SER A 43 1.21 -8.05 2.03
N PRO A 44 0.42 -9.09 1.68
CA PRO A 44 -0.65 -9.59 2.55
C PRO A 44 -0.16 -10.04 3.93
N ALA A 45 0.99 -10.74 4.00
CA ALA A 45 1.57 -11.15 5.27
C ALA A 45 2.01 -9.94 6.13
N LEU A 46 2.59 -8.90 5.51
CA LEU A 46 2.91 -7.63 6.17
C LEU A 46 1.65 -6.99 6.78
N VAL A 47 0.59 -6.85 5.96
CA VAL A 47 -0.67 -6.23 6.39
C VAL A 47 -1.30 -6.99 7.55
N PHE A 48 -1.40 -8.31 7.42
CA PHE A 48 -1.95 -9.18 8.47
C PHE A 48 -1.15 -9.08 9.76
N SER A 49 0.17 -9.31 9.70
CA SER A 49 1.02 -9.30 10.90
C SER A 49 1.09 -7.94 11.57
N ALA A 50 1.07 -6.85 10.79
CA ALA A 50 1.04 -5.49 11.33
C ALA A 50 -0.25 -5.21 12.12
N LEU A 51 -1.40 -5.60 11.58
CA LEU A 51 -2.69 -5.38 12.24
C LEU A 51 -2.88 -6.26 13.49
N VAL A 52 -2.34 -7.48 13.48
CA VAL A 52 -2.35 -8.34 14.67
C VAL A 52 -1.40 -7.84 15.74
N LYS A 53 -0.19 -7.41 15.36
CA LYS A 53 0.85 -6.93 16.30
C LYS A 53 0.53 -5.55 16.88
N TYR A 54 -0.10 -4.69 16.08
CA TYR A 54 -0.50 -3.33 16.45
C TYR A 54 -2.02 -3.18 16.28
N PRO A 55 -2.80 -3.68 17.26
CA PRO A 55 -4.26 -3.61 17.21
C PRO A 55 -4.72 -2.16 17.03
N LEU A 56 -5.67 -1.96 16.14
CA LEU A 56 -6.17 -0.63 15.79
C LEU A 56 -7.58 -0.47 16.32
N ASP A 57 -7.79 0.57 17.10
CA ASP A 57 -9.12 1.08 17.37
C ASP A 57 -9.61 1.84 16.12
N LEU A 58 -10.46 1.20 15.33
CA LEU A 58 -11.02 1.81 14.11
C LEU A 58 -11.78 3.08 14.40
N ALA A 59 -12.45 3.18 15.57
CA ALA A 59 -13.19 4.38 15.96
C ALA A 59 -12.24 5.55 16.22
N ALA A 60 -11.12 5.29 16.91
CA ALA A 60 -10.09 6.31 17.13
C ALA A 60 -9.39 6.74 15.82
N HIS A 61 -9.34 5.87 14.81
CA HIS A 61 -8.72 6.15 13.52
C HIS A 61 -9.69 6.69 12.45
N LEU A 62 -10.97 6.85 12.76
CA LEU A 62 -11.94 7.46 11.84
C LEU A 62 -11.50 8.81 11.27
N PRO A 63 -10.95 9.76 12.05
CA PRO A 63 -10.46 11.02 11.51
C PRO A 63 -9.31 10.81 10.49
N LEU A 64 -8.41 9.87 10.74
CA LEU A 64 -7.32 9.51 9.83
C LEU A 64 -7.86 8.91 8.52
N ILE A 65 -8.85 8.02 8.62
CA ILE A 65 -9.51 7.40 7.45
C ILE A 65 -10.22 8.47 6.64
N ALA A 66 -10.97 9.36 7.28
CA ALA A 66 -11.67 10.45 6.62
C ALA A 66 -10.72 11.44 5.94
N ALA A 67 -9.64 11.84 6.63
CA ALA A 67 -8.60 12.68 6.06
C ALA A 67 -7.90 12.00 4.89
N GLY A 68 -7.55 10.72 5.01
CA GLY A 68 -6.96 9.92 3.94
C GLY A 68 -7.89 9.82 2.72
N ALA A 69 -9.17 9.54 2.92
CA ALA A 69 -10.16 9.51 1.85
C ALA A 69 -10.28 10.89 1.16
N LEU A 70 -10.32 11.97 1.94
CA LEU A 70 -10.35 13.33 1.41
C LEU A 70 -9.11 13.63 0.55
N VAL A 71 -7.91 13.33 1.05
CA VAL A 71 -6.64 13.56 0.32
C VAL A 71 -6.55 12.74 -0.97
N ILE A 72 -7.16 11.56 -1.01
CA ILE A 72 -7.21 10.72 -2.21
C ILE A 72 -8.27 11.24 -3.20
N LEU A 73 -9.48 11.54 -2.73
CA LEU A 73 -10.61 11.84 -3.60
C LEU A 73 -10.64 13.29 -4.08
N LEU A 74 -10.17 14.25 -3.25
CA LEU A 74 -10.24 15.68 -3.56
C LEU A 74 -9.51 16.07 -4.84
N PRO A 75 -8.28 15.60 -5.14
CA PRO A 75 -7.62 15.93 -6.41
C PRO A 75 -8.42 15.46 -7.63
N GLY A 76 -9.00 14.26 -7.56
CA GLY A 76 -9.86 13.74 -8.62
C GLY A 76 -11.13 14.57 -8.82
N LEU A 77 -11.77 14.97 -7.73
CA LEU A 77 -12.94 15.85 -7.78
C LEU A 77 -12.59 17.20 -8.42
N LEU A 78 -11.52 17.85 -7.96
CA LEU A 78 -11.07 19.14 -8.52
C LEU A 78 -10.74 19.04 -10.00
N LEU A 79 -9.98 18.00 -10.42
CA LEU A 79 -9.65 17.80 -11.83
C LEU A 79 -10.88 17.46 -12.68
N SER A 80 -11.88 16.79 -12.11
CA SER A 80 -13.14 16.48 -12.84
C SER A 80 -13.94 17.73 -13.17
N LEU A 81 -13.80 18.81 -12.40
CA LEU A 81 -14.46 20.11 -12.64
C LEU A 81 -13.75 20.92 -13.75
N LEU A 82 -12.50 20.61 -14.05
CA LEU A 82 -11.74 21.30 -15.10
C LEU A 82 -12.11 20.74 -16.48
N ARG A 83 -12.40 21.63 -17.42
CA ARG A 83 -12.63 21.28 -18.84
C ARG A 83 -11.31 21.31 -19.60
N LEU A 84 -10.52 20.25 -19.50
CA LEU A 84 -9.25 20.13 -20.21
C LEU A 84 -9.53 19.56 -21.63
N LYS A 85 -9.26 20.37 -22.66
CA LYS A 85 -9.39 19.94 -24.05
C LYS A 85 -8.15 19.16 -24.48
N GLY A 86 -8.33 18.05 -25.20
CA GLY A 86 -7.23 17.27 -25.81
C GLY A 86 -6.48 16.32 -24.86
N ILE A 87 -6.92 16.18 -23.60
CA ILE A 87 -6.32 15.25 -22.63
C ILE A 87 -7.38 14.26 -22.17
N GLU A 88 -7.04 12.98 -22.17
CA GLU A 88 -7.91 11.95 -21.62
C GLU A 88 -8.05 12.14 -20.10
N ARG A 89 -9.28 12.35 -19.64
CA ARG A 89 -9.55 12.67 -18.23
C ARG A 89 -8.99 11.62 -17.26
N ALA A 90 -9.15 10.33 -17.59
CA ALA A 90 -8.66 9.24 -16.76
C ALA A 90 -7.14 9.29 -16.58
N ALA A 91 -6.38 9.67 -17.63
CA ALA A 91 -4.93 9.79 -17.60
C ALA A 91 -4.42 10.85 -16.63
N LEU A 92 -5.22 11.87 -16.31
CA LEU A 92 -4.86 12.88 -15.31
C LEU A 92 -5.43 12.58 -13.92
N ILE A 93 -6.69 12.17 -13.85
CA ILE A 93 -7.40 11.98 -12.58
C ILE A 93 -6.78 10.83 -11.79
N LEU A 94 -6.50 9.68 -12.42
CA LEU A 94 -6.03 8.50 -11.72
C LEU A 94 -4.66 8.70 -11.04
N PRO A 95 -3.62 9.22 -11.70
CA PRO A 95 -2.34 9.47 -11.04
C PRO A 95 -2.40 10.55 -9.95
N ALA A 96 -3.32 11.52 -10.09
CA ALA A 96 -3.52 12.56 -9.08
C ALA A 96 -4.17 12.02 -7.80
N MET A 97 -5.07 11.04 -7.94
CA MET A 97 -5.75 10.38 -6.82
C MET A 97 -4.89 9.27 -6.21
N PHE A 98 -4.37 8.37 -7.03
CA PHE A 98 -3.75 7.11 -6.60
C PHE A 98 -2.24 7.17 -6.78
N ARG A 99 -1.58 7.51 -5.68
CA ARG A 99 -0.12 7.58 -5.58
C ARG A 99 0.45 6.19 -5.25
N ASN A 100 1.74 6.04 -5.40
CA ASN A 100 2.45 4.81 -5.01
C ASN A 100 2.55 4.70 -3.48
N THR A 101 1.42 4.44 -2.82
CA THR A 101 1.32 4.32 -1.37
C THR A 101 1.91 3.01 -0.84
N GLY A 102 1.97 1.96 -1.67
CA GLY A 102 2.57 0.67 -1.33
C GLY A 102 4.09 0.72 -1.44
N ASN A 103 4.59 0.61 -2.67
CA ASN A 103 6.02 0.37 -2.90
C ASN A 103 6.93 1.50 -2.40
N LEU A 104 6.47 2.74 -2.39
CA LEU A 104 7.23 3.88 -1.89
C LEU A 104 6.68 4.41 -0.56
N GLY A 105 5.37 4.46 -0.40
CA GLY A 105 4.73 5.07 0.77
C GLY A 105 5.00 4.32 2.06
N ILE A 106 4.79 3.00 2.11
CA ILE A 106 5.03 2.20 3.33
C ILE A 106 6.48 2.31 3.79
N PRO A 107 7.51 2.06 2.94
CA PRO A 107 8.90 2.21 3.36
C PRO A 107 9.25 3.59 3.90
N LEU A 108 8.85 4.65 3.21
CA LEU A 108 9.10 6.02 3.65
C LEU A 108 8.45 6.32 4.99
N MET A 109 7.20 5.90 5.18
CA MET A 109 6.45 6.15 6.41
C MET A 109 7.04 5.36 7.59
N VAL A 110 7.47 4.10 7.37
CA VAL A 110 8.13 3.30 8.40
C VAL A 110 9.46 3.93 8.81
N LEU A 111 10.26 4.39 7.86
CA LEU A 111 11.52 5.07 8.14
C LEU A 111 11.33 6.43 8.84
N ALA A 112 10.26 7.16 8.50
CA ALA A 112 9.98 8.49 9.06
C ALA A 112 9.34 8.44 10.44
N PHE A 113 8.44 7.49 10.69
CA PHE A 113 7.57 7.45 11.87
C PHE A 113 7.78 6.21 12.74
N GLY A 114 8.58 5.26 12.29
CA GLY A 114 8.87 4.00 12.99
C GLY A 114 7.81 2.92 12.77
N GLU A 115 8.18 1.68 13.11
CA GLU A 115 7.33 0.50 12.98
C GLU A 115 6.06 0.54 13.86
N GLN A 116 6.08 1.30 14.94
CA GLN A 116 4.93 1.44 15.84
C GLN A 116 3.72 2.07 15.13
N GLN A 117 3.96 2.87 14.07
CA GLN A 117 2.90 3.48 13.26
C GLN A 117 2.46 2.59 12.08
N LEU A 118 3.05 1.40 11.95
CA LEU A 118 2.79 0.50 10.81
C LEU A 118 1.29 0.17 10.67
N GLY A 119 0.58 0.01 11.78
CA GLY A 119 -0.86 -0.20 11.75
C GLY A 119 -1.63 0.95 11.06
N ALA A 120 -1.36 2.20 11.46
CA ALA A 120 -2.00 3.38 10.87
C ALA A 120 -1.60 3.55 9.38
N ILE A 121 -0.33 3.28 9.05
CA ILE A 121 0.18 3.31 7.66
C ILE A 121 -0.55 2.27 6.80
N VAL A 122 -0.74 1.06 7.33
CA VAL A 122 -1.45 -0.02 6.65
C VAL A 122 -2.93 0.32 6.42
N ILE A 123 -3.60 0.98 7.36
CA ILE A 123 -4.98 1.48 7.15
C ILE A 123 -5.04 2.40 5.93
N LEU A 124 -4.16 3.39 5.86
CA LEU A 124 -4.13 4.34 4.73
C LEU A 124 -3.82 3.63 3.41
N PHE A 125 -2.93 2.62 3.45
CA PHE A 125 -2.61 1.81 2.29
C PHE A 125 -3.81 0.96 1.83
N VAL A 126 -4.49 0.29 2.75
CA VAL A 126 -5.70 -0.50 2.45
C VAL A 126 -6.80 0.41 1.92
N LEU A 127 -7.03 1.57 2.55
CA LEU A 127 -7.98 2.58 2.07
C LEU A 127 -7.66 3.02 0.64
N SER A 128 -6.40 3.34 0.35
CA SER A 128 -5.96 3.73 -1.00
C SER A 128 -6.24 2.63 -2.02
N ASN A 129 -5.95 1.38 -1.69
CA ASN A 129 -6.22 0.25 -2.57
C ASN A 129 -7.73 0.01 -2.78
N LEU A 130 -8.54 0.07 -1.71
CA LEU A 130 -9.99 -0.06 -1.83
C LEU A 130 -10.58 1.02 -2.75
N LEU A 131 -10.17 2.27 -2.59
CA LEU A 131 -10.61 3.38 -3.44
C LEU A 131 -10.08 3.22 -4.88
N HIS A 132 -8.85 2.76 -5.06
CA HIS A 132 -8.27 2.52 -6.38
C HIS A 132 -9.07 1.45 -7.15
N PHE A 133 -9.33 0.31 -6.51
CA PHE A 133 -10.05 -0.79 -7.16
C PHE A 133 -11.58 -0.58 -7.24
N SER A 134 -12.14 0.39 -6.53
CA SER A 134 -13.55 0.78 -6.64
C SER A 134 -13.72 2.03 -7.52
N VAL A 135 -13.40 3.21 -6.99
CA VAL A 135 -13.56 4.50 -7.67
C VAL A 135 -12.65 4.61 -8.89
N GLY A 136 -11.37 4.21 -8.77
CA GLY A 136 -10.41 4.30 -9.87
C GLY A 136 -10.83 3.47 -11.07
N ARG A 137 -11.33 2.27 -10.86
CA ARG A 137 -11.87 1.43 -11.95
C ARG A 137 -13.14 1.98 -12.57
N PHE A 138 -14.01 2.58 -11.77
CA PHE A 138 -15.21 3.25 -12.29
C PHE A 138 -14.85 4.42 -13.22
N ILE A 139 -13.77 5.15 -12.90
CA ILE A 139 -13.24 6.22 -13.75
C ILE A 139 -12.69 5.68 -15.08
N LEU A 140 -12.02 4.50 -15.04
CA LEU A 140 -11.45 3.87 -16.25
C LEU A 140 -12.48 3.26 -17.18
N SER A 141 -13.50 2.59 -16.63
CA SER A 141 -14.48 1.87 -17.44
C SER A 141 -15.77 1.65 -16.65
N ALA A 142 -16.88 2.13 -17.21
CA ALA A 142 -18.21 1.87 -16.67
C ALA A 142 -18.58 0.36 -16.64
N ASN A 143 -17.93 -0.46 -17.46
CA ASN A 143 -18.16 -1.92 -17.57
C ASN A 143 -17.21 -2.77 -16.72
N ALA A 144 -16.36 -2.15 -15.90
CA ALA A 144 -15.46 -2.91 -15.03
C ALA A 144 -16.25 -3.71 -13.98
N SER A 145 -15.92 -4.99 -13.82
CA SER A 145 -16.55 -5.85 -12.81
C SER A 145 -16.39 -5.24 -11.41
N ARG A 146 -17.52 -4.99 -10.74
CA ARG A 146 -17.57 -4.41 -9.39
C ARG A 146 -16.92 -5.31 -8.32
N TRP A 147 -16.76 -6.60 -8.63
CA TRP A 147 -16.31 -7.62 -7.69
C TRP A 147 -14.80 -7.89 -7.72
N LEU A 148 -14.05 -7.16 -8.57
CA LEU A 148 -12.62 -7.46 -8.73
C LEU A 148 -11.78 -7.12 -7.49
N TRP A 149 -12.22 -6.17 -6.68
CA TRP A 149 -11.57 -5.82 -5.41
C TRP A 149 -11.60 -6.98 -4.39
N LEU A 150 -12.66 -7.86 -4.45
CA LEU A 150 -12.73 -9.07 -3.62
C LEU A 150 -11.66 -10.11 -3.95
N ARG A 151 -10.99 -9.99 -5.09
CA ARG A 151 -9.88 -10.88 -5.46
C ARG A 151 -8.53 -10.41 -4.90
N SER A 152 -8.48 -9.29 -4.19
CA SER A 152 -7.24 -8.78 -3.61
C SER A 152 -6.84 -9.58 -2.37
N PRO A 153 -5.70 -10.31 -2.37
CA PRO A 153 -5.22 -11.03 -1.20
C PRO A 153 -5.00 -10.10 -0.01
N MET A 154 -4.61 -8.86 -0.30
CA MET A 154 -4.32 -7.82 0.68
C MET A 154 -5.58 -7.38 1.44
N LEU A 155 -6.74 -7.31 0.75
CA LEU A 155 -8.00 -7.02 1.41
C LEU A 155 -8.36 -8.11 2.43
N TRP A 156 -8.22 -9.38 2.04
CA TRP A 156 -8.53 -10.50 2.92
C TRP A 156 -7.56 -10.59 4.09
N ALA A 157 -6.28 -10.29 3.87
CA ALA A 157 -5.28 -10.20 4.92
C ALA A 157 -5.61 -9.07 5.91
N ALA A 158 -6.05 -7.91 5.41
CA ALA A 158 -6.47 -6.79 6.25
C ALA A 158 -7.72 -7.14 7.08
N LEU A 159 -8.73 -7.73 6.45
CA LEU A 159 -9.95 -8.16 7.15
C LEU A 159 -9.65 -9.23 8.20
N ALA A 160 -8.83 -10.22 7.87
CA ALA A 160 -8.43 -11.26 8.82
C ALA A 160 -7.63 -10.67 9.99
N GLY A 161 -6.67 -9.79 9.72
CA GLY A 161 -5.88 -9.12 10.76
C GLY A 161 -6.74 -8.27 11.70
N LEU A 162 -7.67 -7.49 11.14
CA LEU A 162 -8.62 -6.70 11.93
C LEU A 162 -9.55 -7.59 12.76
N LEU A 163 -10.07 -8.68 12.21
CA LEU A 163 -10.93 -9.62 12.94
C LEU A 163 -10.17 -10.26 14.10
N VAL A 164 -8.98 -10.77 13.86
CA VAL A 164 -8.14 -11.38 14.89
C VAL A 164 -7.85 -10.38 16.01
N ALA A 165 -7.44 -9.15 15.65
CA ALA A 165 -7.09 -8.11 16.61
C ALA A 165 -8.30 -7.66 17.44
N ASN A 166 -9.44 -7.36 16.80
CA ASN A 166 -10.63 -6.84 17.50
C ASN A 166 -11.36 -7.90 18.32
N LEU A 167 -11.40 -9.15 17.84
CA LEU A 167 -12.01 -10.28 18.58
C LEU A 167 -11.05 -10.92 19.57
N GLN A 168 -9.81 -10.40 19.67
CA GLN A 168 -8.76 -10.92 20.56
C GLN A 168 -8.57 -12.45 20.40
N ILE A 169 -8.63 -12.94 19.15
CA ILE A 169 -8.48 -14.39 18.87
C ILE A 169 -7.04 -14.78 19.20
N PRO A 170 -6.83 -15.74 20.14
CA PRO A 170 -5.48 -16.18 20.46
C PRO A 170 -4.90 -16.96 19.29
N LEU A 171 -3.88 -16.39 18.64
CA LEU A 171 -3.13 -17.09 17.61
C LEU A 171 -1.86 -17.68 18.21
N PRO A 172 -1.47 -18.89 17.77
CA PRO A 172 -0.18 -19.45 18.14
C PRO A 172 0.98 -18.53 17.69
N ASP A 173 1.98 -18.32 18.54
CA ASP A 173 3.12 -17.42 18.28
C ASP A 173 3.85 -17.76 16.98
N TYR A 174 3.95 -19.04 16.64
CA TYR A 174 4.62 -19.45 15.39
C TYR A 174 3.90 -18.95 14.14
N LEU A 175 2.56 -18.81 14.14
CA LEU A 175 1.82 -18.28 13.01
C LEU A 175 2.06 -16.78 12.85
N VAL A 176 2.00 -16.03 13.94
CA VAL A 176 2.23 -14.57 13.94
C VAL A 176 3.68 -14.27 13.53
N THR A 177 4.64 -15.06 14.07
CA THR A 177 6.06 -14.93 13.74
C THR A 177 6.32 -15.25 12.27
N SER A 178 5.74 -16.33 11.74
CA SER A 178 5.89 -16.70 10.32
C SER A 178 5.32 -15.63 9.40
N ALA A 179 4.13 -15.10 9.70
CA ALA A 179 3.53 -14.00 8.94
C ALA A 179 4.41 -12.74 9.02
N SER A 180 4.98 -12.43 10.20
CA SER A 180 5.87 -11.28 10.38
C SER A 180 7.17 -11.43 9.58
N LEU A 181 7.78 -12.61 9.56
CA LEU A 181 9.00 -12.88 8.77
C LEU A 181 8.75 -12.72 7.27
N LEU A 182 7.62 -13.25 6.76
CA LEU A 182 7.22 -13.04 5.38
C LEU A 182 6.95 -11.57 5.08
N GLY A 183 6.28 -10.87 6.00
CA GLY A 183 5.96 -9.46 5.88
C GLY A 183 7.20 -8.56 5.82
N GLN A 184 8.27 -8.89 6.56
CA GLN A 184 9.53 -8.14 6.54
C GLN A 184 10.21 -8.13 5.16
N ILE A 185 9.96 -9.13 4.33
CA ILE A 185 10.47 -9.19 2.95
C ILE A 185 9.78 -8.15 2.07
N ALA A 186 8.52 -7.82 2.36
CA ALA A 186 7.69 -6.98 1.50
C ALA A 186 8.29 -5.58 1.28
N VAL A 187 8.71 -4.91 2.35
CA VAL A 187 9.18 -3.51 2.30
C VAL A 187 10.45 -3.36 1.45
N PRO A 188 11.55 -4.11 1.69
CA PRO A 188 12.72 -4.06 0.82
C PRO A 188 12.41 -4.45 -0.62
N LEU A 189 11.53 -5.44 -0.81
CA LEU A 189 11.17 -5.93 -2.13
C LEU A 189 10.34 -4.91 -2.93
N MET A 190 9.44 -4.17 -2.28
CA MET A 190 8.68 -3.06 -2.88
C MET A 190 9.57 -1.96 -3.44
N LEU A 191 10.72 -1.72 -2.78
CA LEU A 191 11.69 -0.72 -3.23
C LEU A 191 12.59 -1.26 -4.35
N PHE A 192 12.90 -2.57 -4.32
CA PHE A 192 13.84 -3.20 -5.25
C PHE A 192 13.21 -3.44 -6.64
N VAL A 193 11.92 -3.76 -6.71
CA VAL A 193 11.18 -4.07 -7.94
C VAL A 193 10.56 -2.83 -8.56
#